data_e01207afc0e3b455d09c93bd8f9897d4
#
_entry.id   e01207afc0e3b455d09c93bd8f9897d4
#
_cell.length_a   1.000
_cell.length_b   1.000
_cell.length_c   1.000
_cell.angle_alpha   90.00
_cell.angle_beta   90.00
_cell.angle_gamma   90.00
#
_symmetry.space_group_name_H-M   'P 1'
#
loop_
_entity.id
_entity.type
_entity.pdbx_description
1 polymer ?
#
loop_
_entity_poly.entity_id
_entity_poly.type
_entity_poly.pdbx_seq_one_letter_code
_entity_poly.pdbx_strand_id
1 'polypeptide(L)'
;QMEDEINVANFAVGAGYAGARSACATSGGGFALMTEVVGFASMIEAPVVMIEVARGGPSTGLPTKTEQGDLNQLYGASQGDFPRAIIAQSSIEEGFYLGQEALNIAEEYQMPVLLSSDLYLGEHFETVPLYDFDKVPIERGKFYPDKVPDGFLRYELTKDGISPRTIPGAKGGRHDA
;
A
#
# COMPACT_ATOMS: atom_id res chain seq x y z
N GLN A 1 -9.96 -16.30 1.08
CA GLN A 1 -9.16 -16.45 2.31
C GLN A 1 -7.73 -16.83 1.93
N MET A 2 -6.75 -16.10 2.45
CA MET A 2 -5.33 -16.38 2.29
C MET A 2 -4.77 -16.80 3.63
N GLU A 3 -3.86 -17.76 3.65
CA GLU A 3 -3.38 -18.39 4.91
C GLU A 3 -2.02 -17.88 5.37
N ASP A 4 -1.23 -17.25 4.48
CA ASP A 4 0.08 -16.74 4.82
C ASP A 4 0.34 -15.35 4.25
N GLU A 5 1.36 -14.71 4.76
CA GLU A 5 1.73 -13.33 4.44
C GLU A 5 2.17 -13.16 2.99
N ILE A 6 2.88 -14.12 2.41
CA ILE A 6 3.32 -14.05 1.01
C ILE A 6 2.10 -14.07 0.09
N ASN A 7 1.16 -14.97 0.34
CA ASN A 7 -0.06 -15.09 -0.47
C ASN A 7 -0.95 -13.85 -0.33
N VAL A 8 -1.15 -13.32 0.89
CA VAL A 8 -2.01 -12.14 1.06
C VAL A 8 -1.40 -10.89 0.42
N ALA A 9 -0.08 -10.71 0.49
CA ALA A 9 0.59 -9.59 -0.16
C ALA A 9 0.47 -9.66 -1.69
N ASN A 10 0.75 -10.82 -2.28
CA ASN A 10 0.59 -11.02 -3.74
C ASN A 10 -0.86 -10.87 -4.18
N PHE A 11 -1.82 -11.34 -3.40
CA PHE A 11 -3.24 -11.14 -3.68
C PHE A 11 -3.62 -9.66 -3.67
N ALA A 12 -3.15 -8.89 -2.67
CA ALA A 12 -3.39 -7.45 -2.60
C ALA A 12 -2.77 -6.71 -3.80
N VAL A 13 -1.54 -7.05 -4.21
CA VAL A 13 -0.91 -6.49 -5.41
C VAL A 13 -1.71 -6.84 -6.67
N GLY A 14 -2.13 -8.10 -6.83
CA GLY A 14 -2.96 -8.51 -7.96
C GLY A 14 -4.31 -7.79 -8.00
N ALA A 15 -4.94 -7.55 -6.85
CA ALA A 15 -6.17 -6.77 -6.73
C ALA A 15 -5.95 -5.30 -7.14
N GLY A 16 -4.86 -4.67 -6.69
CA GLY A 16 -4.47 -3.31 -7.09
C GLY A 16 -4.21 -3.21 -8.60
N TYR A 17 -3.51 -4.19 -9.17
CA TYR A 17 -3.28 -4.29 -10.61
C TYR A 17 -4.58 -4.43 -11.40
N ALA A 18 -5.54 -5.18 -10.88
CA ALA A 18 -6.88 -5.33 -11.46
C ALA A 18 -7.82 -4.14 -11.19
N GLY A 19 -7.36 -3.09 -10.52
CA GLY A 19 -8.10 -1.84 -10.32
C GLY A 19 -8.86 -1.72 -9.00
N ALA A 20 -8.72 -2.66 -8.07
CA ALA A 20 -9.26 -2.51 -6.73
C ALA A 20 -8.35 -1.61 -5.87
N ARG A 21 -8.94 -0.88 -4.93
CA ARG A 21 -8.18 -0.24 -3.84
C ARG A 21 -7.89 -1.33 -2.81
N SER A 22 -6.65 -1.73 -2.69
CA SER A 22 -6.26 -2.91 -1.93
C SER A 22 -5.31 -2.59 -0.78
N ALA A 23 -5.52 -3.28 0.33
CA ALA A 23 -4.62 -3.22 1.47
C ALA A 23 -4.50 -4.60 2.12
N CYS A 24 -3.39 -4.85 2.79
CA CYS A 24 -3.19 -5.99 3.68
C CYS A 24 -2.46 -5.53 4.94
N ALA A 25 -2.59 -6.31 6.03
CA ALA A 25 -1.99 -5.96 7.30
C ALA A 25 -1.29 -7.17 7.93
N THR A 26 -0.17 -6.91 8.59
CA THR A 26 0.61 -7.91 9.32
C THR A 26 1.45 -7.22 10.41
N SER A 27 2.29 -7.97 11.10
CA SER A 27 3.34 -7.41 11.97
C SER A 27 4.74 -7.70 11.44
N GLY A 28 5.79 -7.22 12.10
CA GLY A 28 7.17 -7.24 11.61
C GLY A 28 7.66 -8.58 11.07
N GLY A 29 7.36 -9.70 11.76
CA GLY A 29 7.73 -11.03 11.29
C GLY A 29 7.03 -11.44 9.98
N GLY A 30 5.74 -11.12 9.84
CA GLY A 30 4.99 -11.35 8.60
C GLY A 30 5.43 -10.38 7.49
N PHE A 31 5.68 -9.12 7.83
CA PHE A 31 6.20 -8.14 6.86
C PHE A 31 7.57 -8.57 6.30
N ALA A 32 8.42 -9.20 7.12
CA ALA A 32 9.69 -9.76 6.65
C ALA A 32 9.51 -10.76 5.49
N LEU A 33 8.40 -11.53 5.49
CA LEU A 33 8.06 -12.44 4.40
C LEU A 33 7.49 -11.72 3.17
N MET A 34 6.95 -10.52 3.34
CA MET A 34 6.35 -9.73 2.26
C MET A 34 7.35 -8.81 1.53
N THR A 35 8.57 -8.68 2.00
CA THR A 35 9.52 -7.66 1.52
C THR A 35 9.78 -7.73 0.01
N GLU A 36 9.88 -8.92 -0.57
CA GLU A 36 10.07 -9.07 -2.02
C GLU A 36 8.85 -8.54 -2.79
N VAL A 37 7.64 -8.78 -2.28
CA VAL A 37 6.40 -8.34 -2.93
C VAL A 37 6.29 -6.81 -2.97
N VAL A 38 6.90 -6.08 -2.03
CA VAL A 38 6.99 -4.60 -2.07
C VAL A 38 7.74 -4.15 -3.33
N GLY A 39 8.89 -4.78 -3.63
CA GLY A 39 9.65 -4.52 -4.85
C GLY A 39 8.89 -4.92 -6.11
N PHE A 40 8.22 -6.07 -6.09
CA PHE A 40 7.39 -6.52 -7.20
C PHE A 40 6.24 -5.53 -7.50
N ALA A 41 5.53 -5.06 -6.48
CA ALA A 41 4.47 -4.05 -6.63
C ALA A 41 4.99 -2.78 -7.32
N SER A 42 6.17 -2.32 -6.93
CA SER A 42 6.81 -1.15 -7.54
C SER A 42 7.24 -1.42 -8.98
N MET A 43 7.79 -2.60 -9.25
CA MET A 43 8.26 -2.97 -10.60
C MET A 43 7.13 -2.98 -11.64
N ILE A 44 5.93 -3.41 -11.24
CA ILE A 44 4.75 -3.41 -12.11
C ILE A 44 3.87 -2.18 -11.95
N GLU A 45 4.31 -1.21 -11.13
CA GLU A 45 3.57 0.03 -10.79
C GLU A 45 2.12 -0.25 -10.33
N ALA A 46 1.95 -1.28 -9.50
CA ALA A 46 0.67 -1.64 -8.90
C ALA A 46 0.45 -0.92 -7.57
N PRO A 47 -0.65 -0.17 -7.41
CA PRO A 47 -0.96 0.48 -6.14
C PRO A 47 -1.34 -0.56 -5.08
N VAL A 48 -0.73 -0.47 -3.90
CA VAL A 48 -1.07 -1.32 -2.76
C VAL A 48 -0.68 -0.62 -1.46
N VAL A 49 -1.48 -0.81 -0.42
CA VAL A 49 -1.13 -0.39 0.94
C VAL A 49 -0.81 -1.63 1.78
N MET A 50 0.35 -1.65 2.40
CA MET A 50 0.74 -2.69 3.34
C MET A 50 0.87 -2.07 4.72
N ILE A 51 0.08 -2.56 5.67
CA ILE A 51 0.02 -2.06 7.04
C ILE A 51 0.89 -2.95 7.90
N GLU A 52 1.92 -2.38 8.49
CA GLU A 52 2.79 -3.06 9.44
C GLU A 52 2.45 -2.59 10.85
N VAL A 53 2.09 -3.55 11.72
CA VAL A 53 1.76 -3.31 13.12
C VAL A 53 2.90 -3.83 13.98
N ALA A 54 3.83 -2.95 14.34
CA ALA A 54 5.04 -3.30 15.07
C ALA A 54 4.76 -3.91 16.44
N ARG A 55 5.52 -4.91 16.79
CA ARG A 55 5.53 -5.55 18.11
C ARG A 55 6.94 -5.97 18.49
N GLY A 56 7.15 -6.37 19.74
CA GLY A 56 8.47 -6.80 20.20
C GLY A 56 9.06 -7.95 19.38
N GLY A 57 10.22 -7.70 18.78
CA GLY A 57 11.02 -8.67 18.01
C GLY A 57 12.20 -9.20 18.83
N PRO A 58 13.21 -9.89 18.20
CA PRO A 58 13.19 -10.39 16.80
C PRO A 58 12.37 -11.67 16.62
N SER A 59 12.17 -12.08 15.34
CA SER A 59 11.39 -13.27 14.94
C SER A 59 9.93 -13.18 15.43
N THR A 60 9.35 -14.26 15.93
CA THR A 60 8.02 -14.25 16.56
C THR A 60 7.97 -13.26 17.72
N GLY A 61 9.08 -13.09 18.42
CA GLY A 61 9.29 -12.08 19.45
C GLY A 61 8.32 -12.18 20.62
N LEU A 62 7.79 -11.04 20.99
CA LEU A 62 6.84 -10.86 22.09
C LEU A 62 5.47 -10.41 21.53
N PRO A 63 4.61 -11.34 21.07
CA PRO A 63 3.39 -11.01 20.34
C PRO A 63 2.40 -10.08 21.05
N THR A 64 2.50 -10.00 22.39
CA THR A 64 1.63 -9.18 23.22
C THR A 64 2.33 -7.98 23.84
N LYS A 65 3.51 -7.62 23.32
CA LYS A 65 4.29 -6.47 23.84
C LYS A 65 4.54 -5.48 22.71
N THR A 66 4.19 -4.23 22.99
CA THR A 66 4.38 -3.13 22.06
C THR A 66 5.85 -2.77 21.92
N GLU A 67 6.25 -2.50 20.69
CA GLU A 67 7.56 -1.96 20.33
C GLU A 67 7.43 -1.23 18.99
N GLN A 68 8.33 -0.30 18.71
CA GLN A 68 8.40 0.45 17.44
C GLN A 68 9.78 0.24 16.78
N GLY A 69 10.18 -1.03 16.62
CA GLY A 69 11.52 -1.42 16.16
C GLY A 69 11.67 -1.58 14.64
N ASP A 70 10.57 -1.58 13.86
CA ASP A 70 10.55 -2.09 12.50
C ASP A 70 10.74 -1.03 11.39
N LEU A 71 10.96 0.24 11.74
CA LEU A 71 11.11 1.33 10.77
C LEU A 71 12.23 1.07 9.74
N ASN A 72 13.37 0.54 10.18
CA ASN A 72 14.47 0.22 9.27
C ASN A 72 14.11 -0.93 8.32
N GLN A 73 13.28 -1.87 8.75
CA GLN A 73 12.77 -2.95 7.90
C GLN A 73 11.82 -2.40 6.82
N LEU A 74 10.93 -1.48 7.17
CA LEU A 74 10.05 -0.80 6.22
C LEU A 74 10.87 0.00 5.19
N TYR A 75 11.83 0.78 5.67
CA TYR A 75 12.69 1.58 4.81
C TYR A 75 13.55 0.73 3.87
N GLY A 76 14.11 -0.37 4.35
CA GLY A 76 14.99 -1.28 3.60
C GLY A 76 14.27 -2.43 2.89
N ALA A 77 12.92 -2.46 2.88
CA ALA A 77 12.19 -3.57 2.27
C ALA A 77 12.51 -3.76 0.79
N SER A 78 12.79 -5.01 0.40
CA SER A 78 13.19 -5.44 -0.94
C SER A 78 14.56 -4.92 -1.40
N GLN A 79 15.06 -5.47 -2.50
CA GLN A 79 16.31 -5.09 -3.16
C GLN A 79 16.04 -4.05 -4.26
N GLY A 80 17.10 -3.35 -4.65
CA GLY A 80 17.04 -2.35 -5.71
C GLY A 80 16.46 -1.01 -5.27
N ASP A 81 16.50 -0.06 -6.18
CA ASP A 81 16.02 1.31 -5.95
C ASP A 81 14.64 1.48 -6.58
N PHE A 82 13.66 1.82 -5.77
CA PHE A 82 12.30 2.11 -6.22
C PHE A 82 11.58 3.04 -5.23
N PRO A 83 10.59 3.81 -5.70
CA PRO A 83 9.82 4.70 -4.82
C PRO A 83 8.89 3.90 -3.90
N ARG A 84 8.80 4.33 -2.66
CA ARG A 84 7.82 3.90 -1.66
C ARG A 84 7.51 5.05 -0.73
N ALA A 85 6.31 5.12 -0.20
CA ALA A 85 5.97 6.01 0.89
C ALA A 85 5.87 5.21 2.20
N ILE A 86 6.35 5.78 3.29
CA ILE A 86 6.15 5.26 4.64
C ILE A 86 5.37 6.30 5.41
N ILE A 87 4.20 5.92 5.92
CA ILE A 87 3.31 6.77 6.69
C ILE A 87 3.17 6.17 8.08
N ALA A 88 3.35 6.95 9.13
CA ALA A 88 3.18 6.51 10.50
C ALA A 88 1.97 7.20 11.13
N GLN A 89 1.09 6.42 11.75
CA GLN A 89 -0.03 6.95 12.53
C GLN A 89 0.35 7.16 13.99
N SER A 90 -0.23 8.16 14.64
CA SER A 90 0.01 8.49 16.04
C SER A 90 -1.24 8.34 16.93
N SER A 91 -2.42 8.16 16.34
CA SER A 91 -3.68 7.99 17.06
C SER A 91 -4.67 7.15 16.27
N ILE A 92 -5.74 6.67 16.92
CA ILE A 92 -6.83 5.93 16.28
C ILE A 92 -7.54 6.81 15.24
N GLU A 93 -7.85 8.07 15.58
CA GLU A 93 -8.49 8.99 14.63
C GLU A 93 -7.62 9.24 13.40
N GLU A 94 -6.34 9.50 13.61
CA GLU A 94 -5.39 9.72 12.52
C GLU A 94 -5.27 8.49 11.61
N GLY A 95 -5.23 7.29 12.20
CA GLY A 95 -5.15 6.03 11.44
C GLY A 95 -6.31 5.83 10.46
N PHE A 96 -7.52 6.30 10.81
CA PHE A 96 -8.67 6.25 9.90
C PHE A 96 -8.44 7.12 8.65
N TYR A 97 -7.99 8.36 8.81
CA TYR A 97 -7.76 9.27 7.68
C TYR A 97 -6.49 8.92 6.90
N LEU A 98 -5.41 8.55 7.59
CA LEU A 98 -4.17 8.13 6.92
C LEU A 98 -4.34 6.84 6.12
N GLY A 99 -5.21 5.92 6.54
CA GLY A 99 -5.53 4.73 5.75
C GLY A 99 -6.17 5.07 4.40
N GLN A 100 -7.05 6.07 4.36
CA GLN A 100 -7.65 6.57 3.12
C GLN A 100 -6.62 7.32 2.26
N GLU A 101 -5.81 8.18 2.88
CA GLU A 101 -4.74 8.93 2.22
C GLU A 101 -3.67 7.99 1.64
N ALA A 102 -3.27 6.96 2.37
CA ALA A 102 -2.34 5.95 1.89
C ALA A 102 -2.82 5.28 0.60
N LEU A 103 -4.12 4.97 0.52
CA LEU A 103 -4.72 4.42 -0.70
C LEU A 103 -4.72 5.43 -1.85
N ASN A 104 -4.95 6.72 -1.58
CA ASN A 104 -4.87 7.78 -2.58
C ASN A 104 -3.44 7.93 -3.11
N ILE A 105 -2.46 8.02 -2.22
CA ILE A 105 -1.04 8.12 -2.58
C ILE A 105 -0.60 6.90 -3.41
N ALA A 106 -1.00 5.69 -2.99
CA ALA A 106 -0.67 4.48 -3.75
C ALA A 106 -1.22 4.52 -5.17
N GLU A 107 -2.45 4.97 -5.36
CA GLU A 107 -3.09 5.06 -6.68
C GLU A 107 -2.57 6.22 -7.53
N GLU A 108 -2.37 7.38 -6.94
CA GLU A 108 -1.88 8.56 -7.65
C GLU A 108 -0.46 8.34 -8.17
N TYR A 109 0.44 7.82 -7.30
CA TYR A 109 1.85 7.61 -7.64
C TYR A 109 2.17 6.20 -8.14
N GLN A 110 1.19 5.29 -8.16
CA GLN A 110 1.32 3.92 -8.67
C GLN A 110 2.47 3.15 -8.01
N MET A 111 2.51 3.19 -6.69
CA MET A 111 3.60 2.62 -5.89
C MET A 111 3.08 1.97 -4.60
N PRO A 112 3.87 1.09 -3.96
CA PRO A 112 3.54 0.60 -2.64
C PRO A 112 3.62 1.72 -1.59
N VAL A 113 2.64 1.75 -0.70
CA VAL A 113 2.62 2.59 0.50
C VAL A 113 2.64 1.69 1.73
N LEU A 114 3.58 1.94 2.62
CA LEU A 114 3.75 1.21 3.87
C LEU A 114 3.19 2.06 5.01
N LEU A 115 2.13 1.60 5.65
CA LEU A 115 1.54 2.29 6.79
C LEU A 115 2.05 1.62 8.07
N SER A 116 2.83 2.37 8.83
CA SER A 116 3.41 1.92 10.10
C SER A 116 2.49 2.23 11.26
N SER A 117 2.20 1.21 12.05
CA SER A 117 1.45 1.25 13.29
C SER A 117 2.18 0.44 14.35
N ASP A 118 1.61 0.29 15.51
CA ASP A 118 2.12 -0.61 16.55
C ASP A 118 0.99 -1.31 17.30
N LEU A 119 1.38 -2.31 18.09
CA LEU A 119 0.44 -3.10 18.86
C LEU A 119 -0.34 -2.25 19.88
N TYR A 120 0.25 -1.20 20.42
CA TYR A 120 -0.45 -0.31 21.37
C TYR A 120 -1.65 0.35 20.68
N LEU A 121 -1.46 0.93 19.50
CA LEU A 121 -2.55 1.54 18.73
C LEU A 121 -3.55 0.49 18.24
N GLY A 122 -3.07 -0.70 17.85
CA GLY A 122 -3.92 -1.81 17.39
C GLY A 122 -4.84 -2.39 18.45
N GLU A 123 -4.46 -2.33 19.72
CA GLU A 123 -5.24 -2.85 20.86
C GLU A 123 -5.86 -1.76 21.75
N HIS A 124 -5.54 -0.49 21.48
CA HIS A 124 -6.02 0.63 22.26
C HIS A 124 -7.49 0.96 21.97
N PHE A 125 -8.20 1.38 23.01
CA PHE A 125 -9.57 1.85 22.92
C PHE A 125 -9.66 3.29 23.45
N GLU A 126 -10.15 4.19 22.61
CA GLU A 126 -10.43 5.55 23.04
C GLU A 126 -11.72 6.09 22.44
N THR A 127 -12.25 7.15 23.02
CA THR A 127 -13.38 7.87 22.44
C THR A 127 -12.85 8.89 21.44
N VAL A 128 -13.29 8.76 20.20
CA VAL A 128 -12.95 9.68 19.12
C VAL A 128 -14.19 10.41 18.60
N PRO A 129 -14.06 11.58 17.97
CA PRO A 129 -15.15 12.21 17.24
C PRO A 129 -15.73 11.27 16.16
N LEU A 130 -16.96 11.51 15.74
CA LEU A 130 -17.50 10.82 14.56
C LEU A 130 -16.62 11.12 13.35
N TYR A 131 -16.24 10.08 12.61
CA TYR A 131 -15.44 10.24 11.42
C TYR A 131 -16.20 10.98 10.33
N ASP A 132 -15.52 11.93 9.70
CA ASP A 132 -15.99 12.60 8.50
C ASP A 132 -15.46 11.84 7.28
N PHE A 133 -16.36 11.12 6.60
CA PHE A 133 -16.02 10.32 5.42
C PHE A 133 -15.70 11.16 4.18
N ASP A 134 -16.08 12.43 4.17
CA ASP A 134 -15.82 13.35 3.07
C ASP A 134 -14.50 14.12 3.23
N LYS A 135 -13.84 13.98 4.38
CA LYS A 135 -12.59 14.69 4.69
C LYS A 135 -11.42 14.27 3.78
N VAL A 136 -11.41 13.01 3.35
CA VAL A 136 -10.41 12.48 2.40
C VAL A 136 -11.16 11.91 1.19
N PRO A 137 -11.37 12.70 0.13
CA PRO A 137 -12.02 12.23 -1.09
C PRO A 137 -11.19 11.13 -1.74
N ILE A 138 -11.86 10.26 -2.51
CA ILE A 138 -11.19 9.19 -3.25
C ILE A 138 -10.48 9.79 -4.48
N GLU A 139 -9.16 9.71 -4.49
CA GLU A 139 -8.31 10.09 -5.61
C GLU A 139 -7.69 8.84 -6.25
N ARG A 140 -7.78 8.75 -7.57
CA ARG A 140 -7.30 7.59 -8.33
C ARG A 140 -6.23 7.93 -9.36
N GLY A 141 -5.78 9.18 -9.39
CA GLY A 141 -4.77 9.65 -10.33
C GLY A 141 -5.21 9.48 -11.80
N LYS A 142 -4.24 9.23 -12.68
CA LYS A 142 -4.47 9.06 -14.13
C LYS A 142 -4.95 7.65 -14.47
N PHE A 143 -6.11 7.25 -13.94
CA PHE A 143 -6.66 5.90 -14.04
C PHE A 143 -7.80 5.79 -15.06
N TYR A 144 -7.67 4.86 -16.00
CA TYR A 144 -8.62 4.60 -17.08
C TYR A 144 -9.12 3.14 -17.02
N PRO A 145 -10.18 2.84 -16.24
CA PRO A 145 -10.64 1.45 -16.04
C PRO A 145 -11.40 0.86 -17.24
N ASP A 146 -12.12 1.68 -18.00
CA ASP A 146 -13.04 1.20 -19.03
C ASP A 146 -12.45 1.29 -20.46
N LYS A 147 -11.91 2.46 -20.76
CA LYS A 147 -11.34 2.78 -22.07
C LYS A 147 -10.22 3.80 -21.92
N VAL A 148 -9.12 3.55 -22.59
CA VAL A 148 -8.00 4.51 -22.65
C VAL A 148 -8.19 5.55 -23.74
N PRO A 149 -7.59 6.76 -23.61
CA PRO A 149 -7.58 7.77 -24.67
C PRO A 149 -6.78 7.29 -25.90
N ASP A 150 -7.05 7.92 -27.03
CA ASP A 150 -6.28 7.65 -28.25
C ASP A 150 -4.82 8.06 -28.05
N GLY A 151 -3.89 7.19 -28.47
CA GLY A 151 -2.46 7.40 -28.26
C GLY A 151 -1.94 7.03 -26.87
N PHE A 152 -2.73 6.33 -26.07
CA PHE A 152 -2.32 5.86 -24.74
C PHE A 152 -1.01 5.08 -24.77
N LEU A 153 -0.08 5.48 -23.91
CA LEU A 153 1.17 4.79 -23.63
C LEU A 153 1.28 4.54 -22.13
N ARG A 154 1.34 3.27 -21.72
CA ARG A 154 1.36 2.91 -20.29
C ARG A 154 2.53 3.54 -19.53
N TYR A 155 3.67 3.68 -20.16
CA TYR A 155 4.90 4.22 -19.56
C TYR A 155 5.29 5.56 -20.21
N GLU A 156 4.31 6.42 -20.50
CA GLU A 156 4.54 7.74 -21.05
C GLU A 156 5.39 8.61 -20.11
N LEU A 157 6.43 9.25 -20.63
CA LEU A 157 7.21 10.24 -19.91
C LEU A 157 6.44 11.56 -19.86
N THR A 158 5.74 11.78 -18.75
CA THR A 158 4.92 12.98 -18.53
C THR A 158 5.70 14.07 -17.79
N LYS A 159 5.17 15.31 -17.78
CA LYS A 159 5.83 16.43 -17.10
C LYS A 159 5.91 16.28 -15.58
N ASP A 160 4.93 15.59 -14.99
CA ASP A 160 4.84 15.32 -13.56
C ASP A 160 5.49 13.98 -13.16
N GLY A 161 6.03 13.23 -14.12
CA GLY A 161 6.66 11.93 -13.89
C GLY A 161 5.69 10.78 -13.64
N ILE A 162 4.36 11.02 -13.70
CA ILE A 162 3.34 10.00 -13.43
C ILE A 162 2.69 9.59 -14.75
N SER A 163 2.95 8.36 -15.19
CA SER A 163 2.35 7.81 -16.40
C SER A 163 0.85 7.44 -16.17
N PRO A 164 0.04 7.44 -17.23
CA PRO A 164 -1.34 6.97 -17.12
C PRO A 164 -1.40 5.45 -16.94
N ARG A 165 -2.38 4.95 -16.18
CA ARG A 165 -2.59 3.52 -15.99
C ARG A 165 -3.99 3.06 -16.38
N THR A 166 -4.08 1.80 -16.70
CA THR A 166 -5.32 1.09 -17.01
C THR A 166 -5.29 -0.29 -16.35
N ILE A 167 -6.33 -1.07 -16.56
CA ILE A 167 -6.46 -2.43 -16.02
C ILE A 167 -6.66 -3.45 -17.14
N PRO A 168 -6.41 -4.75 -16.87
CA PRO A 168 -6.72 -5.81 -17.80
C PRO A 168 -8.18 -5.77 -18.25
N GLY A 169 -8.42 -5.81 -19.57
CA GLY A 169 -9.77 -5.76 -20.17
C GLY A 169 -10.25 -4.36 -20.55
N ALA A 170 -9.61 -3.27 -20.15
CA ALA A 170 -9.95 -1.94 -20.62
C ALA A 170 -9.78 -1.79 -22.12
N LYS A 171 -10.76 -1.18 -22.80
CA LYS A 171 -10.75 -1.04 -24.25
C LYS A 171 -9.58 -0.17 -24.74
N GLY A 172 -8.73 -0.75 -25.59
CA GLY A 172 -7.51 -0.11 -26.10
C GLY A 172 -6.34 -0.10 -25.10
N GLY A 173 -6.55 -0.59 -23.89
CA GLY A 173 -5.51 -0.73 -22.89
C GLY A 173 -4.58 -1.90 -23.23
N ARG A 174 -3.38 -1.57 -23.67
CA ARG A 174 -2.30 -2.52 -23.94
C ARG A 174 -0.99 -1.91 -23.49
N HIS A 175 -0.18 -2.72 -22.85
CA HIS A 175 1.22 -2.41 -22.62
C HIS A 175 2.04 -3.69 -22.72
N ASP A 176 3.24 -3.55 -23.19
CA ASP A 176 4.24 -4.60 -23.26
C ASP A 176 5.38 -4.19 -22.30
N ALA A 177 5.81 -5.08 -21.43
CA ALA A 177 6.89 -4.87 -20.48
C ALA A 177 8.24 -5.20 -21.10
#